data_bbadd3e613d88070e2acd213fd30a023
#
_entry.id   bbadd3e613d88070e2acd213fd30a023
#
_cell.length_a   1.000
_cell.length_b   1.000
_cell.length_c   1.000
_cell.angle_alpha   90.00
_cell.angle_beta   90.00
_cell.angle_gamma   90.00
#
_symmetry.space_group_name_H-M   'P 1'
#
loop_
_entity.id
_entity.type
_entity.pdbx_description
1 polymer ?
#
loop_
_entity_poly.entity_id
_entity_poly.type
_entity_poly.pdbx_seq_one_letter_code
_entity_poly.pdbx_strand_id
1 'polypeptide(L)'
;MKRDPIYGIMAEFDSAQALVDAARTTHQAGYQKIDAYSPFPVEGLAEEIGFHHDEVPLVVLIGGIIGGLSGYLMQYWMSAVDYPLNIGGKPYHSWPAFIIITFEMTILFAGISAVFGMLALNGLPMPYHPVFNVPRFSSASKDRFFLIVFSSDKKYDPAGTRKFLEALAPRSISEVPS
;
A
#
# COMPACT_ATOMS: atom_id res chain seq x y z
N MET A 1 5.17 25.47 -5.37
CA MET A 1 4.99 24.43 -6.40
C MET A 1 3.69 24.75 -7.13
N LYS A 2 3.72 25.12 -8.44
CA LYS A 2 2.51 25.15 -9.26
C LYS A 2 2.02 23.71 -9.37
N ARG A 3 0.83 23.41 -8.86
CA ARG A 3 0.17 22.15 -9.17
C ARG A 3 -0.16 22.17 -10.64
N ASP A 4 0.25 21.15 -11.40
CA ASP A 4 -0.22 21.00 -12.76
C ASP A 4 -1.76 20.89 -12.71
N PRO A 5 -2.48 21.59 -13.59
CA PRO A 5 -3.94 21.60 -13.61
C PRO A 5 -4.53 20.22 -13.94
N ILE A 6 -3.70 19.29 -14.42
CA ILE A 6 -4.08 17.92 -14.80
C ILE A 6 -3.33 16.94 -13.90
N TYR A 7 -4.08 16.09 -13.21
CA TYR A 7 -3.53 15.01 -12.36
C TYR A 7 -2.99 13.85 -13.21
N GLY A 8 -3.65 13.56 -14.32
CA GLY A 8 -3.26 12.50 -15.24
C GLY A 8 -4.25 12.30 -16.38
N ILE A 9 -4.00 11.31 -17.21
CA ILE A 9 -4.90 10.85 -18.27
C ILE A 9 -5.37 9.44 -17.93
N MET A 10 -6.69 9.24 -17.94
CA MET A 10 -7.35 8.00 -17.60
C MET A 10 -7.99 7.39 -18.82
N ALA A 11 -7.76 6.10 -19.05
CA ALA A 11 -8.38 5.27 -20.07
C ALA A 11 -9.34 4.26 -19.43
N GLU A 12 -10.53 4.09 -20.02
CA GLU A 12 -11.57 3.15 -19.57
C GLU A 12 -11.59 1.92 -20.48
N PHE A 13 -11.70 0.73 -19.88
CA PHE A 13 -11.76 -0.55 -20.59
C PHE A 13 -13.00 -1.34 -20.17
N ASP A 14 -13.45 -2.23 -21.06
CA ASP A 14 -14.66 -3.05 -20.86
C ASP A 14 -14.37 -4.39 -20.17
N SER A 15 -13.11 -4.83 -20.08
CA SER A 15 -12.75 -6.12 -19.49
C SER A 15 -11.46 -6.08 -18.67
N ALA A 16 -11.35 -6.99 -17.71
CA ALA A 16 -10.16 -7.17 -16.92
C ALA A 16 -8.92 -7.50 -17.76
N GLN A 17 -9.09 -8.36 -18.77
CA GLN A 17 -7.98 -8.74 -19.66
C GLN A 17 -7.46 -7.55 -20.46
N ALA A 18 -8.35 -6.72 -20.99
CA ALA A 18 -7.96 -5.51 -21.72
C ALA A 18 -7.20 -4.52 -20.81
N LEU A 19 -7.59 -4.42 -19.53
CA LEU A 19 -6.86 -3.61 -18.55
C LEU A 19 -5.46 -4.15 -18.30
N VAL A 20 -5.30 -5.46 -18.10
CA VAL A 20 -3.98 -6.10 -17.86
C VAL A 20 -3.06 -5.92 -19.07
N ASP A 21 -3.57 -6.15 -20.27
CA ASP A 21 -2.79 -5.98 -21.50
C ASP A 21 -2.39 -4.51 -21.74
N ALA A 22 -3.30 -3.57 -21.42
CA ALA A 22 -3.01 -2.15 -21.47
C ALA A 22 -1.98 -1.73 -20.41
N ALA A 23 -2.07 -2.23 -19.18
CA ALA A 23 -1.12 -1.97 -18.11
C ALA A 23 0.28 -2.47 -18.49
N ARG A 24 0.37 -3.72 -18.97
CA ARG A 24 1.62 -4.31 -19.47
C ARG A 24 2.25 -3.46 -20.56
N THR A 25 1.49 -3.12 -21.58
CA THR A 25 1.98 -2.33 -22.73
C THR A 25 2.44 -0.94 -22.27
N THR A 26 1.73 -0.34 -21.33
CA THR A 26 2.06 0.99 -20.78
C THR A 26 3.36 0.94 -19.97
N HIS A 27 3.52 -0.08 -19.13
CA HIS A 27 4.75 -0.29 -18.37
C HIS A 27 5.94 -0.58 -19.29
N GLN A 28 5.79 -1.48 -20.28
CA GLN A 28 6.83 -1.79 -21.27
C GLN A 28 7.19 -0.57 -22.14
N ALA A 29 6.25 0.32 -22.39
CA ALA A 29 6.52 1.58 -23.06
C ALA A 29 7.34 2.55 -22.20
N GLY A 30 7.60 2.23 -20.92
CA GLY A 30 8.47 2.99 -20.01
C GLY A 30 7.77 4.02 -19.15
N TYR A 31 6.44 3.99 -19.05
CA TYR A 31 5.70 4.72 -18.03
C TYR A 31 5.86 4.00 -16.68
N GLN A 32 6.25 4.74 -15.65
CA GLN A 32 6.54 4.20 -14.31
C GLN A 32 5.50 4.62 -13.27
N LYS A 33 4.83 5.77 -13.47
CA LYS A 33 3.80 6.26 -12.58
C LYS A 33 2.44 6.06 -13.22
N ILE A 34 1.97 4.84 -13.09
CA ILE A 34 0.66 4.38 -13.56
C ILE A 34 -0.09 3.74 -12.40
N ASP A 35 -1.40 3.74 -12.48
CA ASP A 35 -2.26 3.03 -11.53
C ASP A 35 -3.48 2.47 -12.24
N ALA A 36 -4.12 1.47 -11.65
CA ALA A 36 -5.24 0.77 -12.26
C ALA A 36 -6.37 0.55 -11.24
N TYR A 37 -7.59 0.72 -11.69
CA TYR A 37 -8.79 0.56 -10.86
C TYR A 37 -9.71 -0.48 -11.47
N SER A 38 -10.15 -1.44 -10.65
CA SER A 38 -11.04 -2.53 -11.05
C SER A 38 -12.08 -2.81 -9.97
N PRO A 39 -13.27 -3.31 -10.33
CA PRO A 39 -14.33 -3.60 -9.37
C PRO A 39 -14.06 -4.84 -8.52
N PHE A 40 -13.12 -5.67 -8.92
CA PHE A 40 -12.69 -6.88 -8.22
C PHE A 40 -11.18 -7.10 -8.44
N PRO A 41 -10.52 -7.91 -7.58
CA PRO A 41 -9.11 -8.23 -7.75
C PRO A 41 -8.85 -8.91 -9.10
N VAL A 42 -7.89 -8.35 -9.85
CA VAL A 42 -7.46 -8.90 -11.15
C VAL A 42 -6.07 -9.48 -10.99
N GLU A 43 -5.95 -10.78 -11.27
CA GLU A 43 -4.68 -11.51 -11.15
C GLU A 43 -3.63 -10.96 -12.12
N GLY A 44 -2.41 -10.77 -11.64
CA GLY A 44 -1.29 -10.24 -12.43
C GLY A 44 -1.30 -8.72 -12.65
N LEU A 45 -2.40 -8.00 -12.38
CA LEU A 45 -2.48 -6.56 -12.62
C LEU A 45 -1.46 -5.76 -11.81
N ALA A 46 -1.25 -6.12 -10.55
CA ALA A 46 -0.30 -5.44 -9.67
C ALA A 46 1.13 -5.52 -10.20
N GLU A 47 1.52 -6.68 -10.71
CA GLU A 47 2.84 -6.91 -11.31
C GLU A 47 3.02 -6.08 -12.59
N GLU A 48 1.99 -6.02 -13.43
CA GLU A 48 2.02 -5.30 -14.70
C GLU A 48 2.05 -3.77 -14.54
N ILE A 49 1.53 -3.23 -13.44
CA ILE A 49 1.69 -1.80 -13.11
C ILE A 49 3.01 -1.50 -12.38
N GLY A 50 3.86 -2.52 -12.17
CA GLY A 50 5.18 -2.37 -11.53
C GLY A 50 5.16 -2.45 -10.00
N PHE A 51 4.09 -2.94 -9.40
CA PHE A 51 4.00 -3.15 -7.95
C PHE A 51 4.59 -4.52 -7.58
N HIS A 52 5.90 -4.54 -7.27
CA HIS A 52 6.63 -5.78 -6.98
C HIS A 52 6.98 -5.98 -5.51
N HIS A 53 6.81 -4.96 -4.67
CA HIS A 53 7.22 -5.00 -3.27
C HIS A 53 6.07 -4.62 -2.35
N ASP A 54 5.76 -5.53 -1.41
CA ASP A 54 4.88 -5.26 -0.29
C ASP A 54 5.75 -5.00 0.96
N GLU A 55 5.75 -3.78 1.45
CA GLU A 55 6.53 -3.38 2.62
C GLU A 55 5.81 -3.65 3.95
N VAL A 56 4.52 -3.97 3.92
CA VAL A 56 3.71 -4.22 5.12
C VAL A 56 4.27 -5.37 5.97
N PRO A 57 4.66 -6.54 5.41
CA PRO A 57 5.23 -7.62 6.20
C PRO A 57 6.51 -7.23 6.95
N LEU A 58 7.34 -6.39 6.34
CA LEU A 58 8.58 -5.90 6.98
C LEU A 58 8.26 -4.99 8.16
N VAL A 59 7.30 -4.08 8.00
CA VAL A 59 6.85 -3.17 9.07
C VAL A 59 6.27 -3.97 10.25
N VAL A 60 5.47 -4.99 9.97
CA VAL A 60 4.90 -5.90 10.98
C VAL A 60 5.98 -6.68 11.72
N LEU A 61 6.96 -7.21 10.98
CA LEU A 61 8.09 -7.93 11.57
C LEU A 61 8.90 -7.04 12.54
N ILE A 62 9.24 -5.82 12.11
CA ILE A 62 9.97 -4.86 12.95
C ILE A 62 9.17 -4.53 14.21
N GLY A 63 7.86 -4.26 14.05
CA GLY A 63 6.96 -4.01 15.18
C GLY A 63 6.94 -5.18 16.16
N GLY A 64 6.81 -6.40 15.68
CA GLY A 64 6.84 -7.61 16.51
C GLY A 64 8.15 -7.79 17.26
N ILE A 65 9.30 -7.57 16.62
CA ILE A 65 10.62 -7.64 17.28
C ILE A 65 10.72 -6.58 18.39
N ILE A 66 10.30 -5.34 18.12
CA ILE A 66 10.30 -4.27 19.13
C ILE A 66 9.40 -4.64 20.31
N GLY A 67 8.20 -5.16 20.04
CA GLY A 67 7.27 -5.62 21.07
C GLY A 67 7.86 -6.73 21.93
N GLY A 68 8.41 -7.76 21.32
CA GLY A 68 9.05 -8.87 22.02
C GLY A 68 10.22 -8.44 22.89
N LEU A 69 11.13 -7.65 22.32
CA LEU A 69 12.27 -7.13 23.07
C LEU A 69 11.84 -6.23 24.23
N SER A 70 10.91 -5.30 24.00
CA SER A 70 10.41 -4.41 25.05
C SER A 70 9.72 -5.19 26.17
N GLY A 71 8.87 -6.16 25.83
CA GLY A 71 8.18 -7.01 26.82
C GLY A 71 9.14 -7.83 27.64
N TYR A 72 10.15 -8.45 27.01
CA TYR A 72 11.16 -9.22 27.73
C TYR A 72 12.06 -8.36 28.63
N LEU A 73 12.60 -7.28 28.09
CA LEU A 73 13.49 -6.38 28.81
C LEU A 73 12.79 -5.67 29.99
N MET A 74 11.55 -5.28 29.81
CA MET A 74 10.71 -4.69 30.85
C MET A 74 10.57 -5.67 32.05
N GLN A 75 10.21 -6.92 31.78
CA GLN A 75 10.06 -7.94 32.83
C GLN A 75 11.39 -8.22 33.53
N TYR A 76 12.48 -8.32 32.76
CA TYR A 76 13.83 -8.49 33.33
C TYR A 76 14.19 -7.33 34.24
N TRP A 77 14.00 -6.09 33.75
CA TRP A 77 14.31 -4.89 34.53
C TRP A 77 13.54 -4.87 35.87
N MET A 78 12.21 -5.06 35.80
CA MET A 78 11.35 -5.04 36.98
C MET A 78 11.69 -6.15 37.98
N SER A 79 12.03 -7.35 37.51
CA SER A 79 12.23 -8.52 38.37
C SER A 79 13.64 -8.66 38.90
N ALA A 80 14.67 -8.19 38.17
CA ALA A 80 16.07 -8.43 38.50
C ALA A 80 16.82 -7.17 38.91
N VAL A 81 16.35 -5.98 38.50
CA VAL A 81 17.09 -4.71 38.73
C VAL A 81 16.32 -3.77 39.63
N ASP A 82 15.10 -3.39 39.25
CA ASP A 82 14.33 -2.34 39.92
C ASP A 82 13.76 -2.81 41.28
N TYR A 83 13.10 -3.98 41.27
CA TYR A 83 12.46 -4.51 42.48
C TYR A 83 12.69 -6.02 42.67
N PRO A 84 13.92 -6.44 43.01
CA PRO A 84 14.30 -7.85 43.13
C PRO A 84 13.72 -8.51 44.38
N LEU A 85 12.49 -9.00 44.32
CA LEU A 85 11.85 -9.77 45.39
C LEU A 85 12.04 -11.27 45.17
N ASN A 86 12.69 -11.94 46.10
CA ASN A 86 12.78 -13.39 46.12
C ASN A 86 11.56 -13.99 46.83
N ILE A 87 10.64 -14.56 46.08
CA ILE A 87 9.43 -15.23 46.58
C ILE A 87 9.56 -16.72 46.31
N GLY A 88 9.58 -17.53 47.35
CA GLY A 88 9.63 -18.99 47.24
C GLY A 88 10.85 -19.56 46.51
N GLY A 89 11.99 -18.84 46.52
CA GLY A 89 13.21 -19.29 45.85
C GLY A 89 13.22 -19.13 44.33
N LYS A 90 12.25 -18.41 43.76
CA LYS A 90 12.20 -18.15 42.33
C LYS A 90 13.38 -17.28 41.88
N PRO A 91 14.13 -17.66 40.82
CA PRO A 91 15.21 -16.82 40.29
C PRO A 91 14.66 -15.46 39.83
N TYR A 92 15.41 -14.37 40.05
CA TYR A 92 15.06 -13.03 39.57
C TYR A 92 14.89 -13.02 38.01
N HIS A 93 15.79 -13.68 37.28
CA HIS A 93 15.68 -13.90 35.85
C HIS A 93 14.96 -15.22 35.57
N SER A 94 13.65 -15.22 35.76
CA SER A 94 12.78 -16.38 35.48
C SER A 94 12.29 -16.36 34.06
N TRP A 95 13.16 -16.55 33.07
CA TRP A 95 12.88 -16.43 31.65
C TRP A 95 11.65 -17.27 31.16
N PRO A 96 11.36 -18.48 31.69
CA PRO A 96 10.16 -19.20 31.26
C PRO A 96 8.86 -18.48 31.60
N ALA A 97 8.84 -17.75 32.73
CA ALA A 97 7.70 -16.94 33.13
C ALA A 97 7.52 -15.68 32.28
N PHE A 98 8.61 -15.20 31.68
CA PHE A 98 8.57 -14.01 30.81
C PHE A 98 8.02 -14.28 29.42
N ILE A 99 7.99 -15.55 28.97
CA ILE A 99 7.56 -15.92 27.63
C ILE A 99 6.14 -15.43 27.34
N ILE A 100 5.22 -15.57 28.29
CA ILE A 100 3.80 -15.24 28.09
C ILE A 100 3.64 -13.75 27.73
N ILE A 101 4.15 -12.86 28.56
CA ILE A 101 4.05 -11.40 28.31
C ILE A 101 4.87 -10.97 27.09
N THR A 102 6.04 -11.58 26.89
CA THR A 102 6.83 -11.34 25.69
C THR A 102 6.05 -11.68 24.43
N PHE A 103 5.35 -12.80 24.41
CA PHE A 103 4.51 -13.21 23.29
C PHE A 103 3.34 -12.25 23.08
N GLU A 104 2.64 -11.86 24.14
CA GLU A 104 1.54 -10.89 24.08
C GLU A 104 1.99 -9.54 23.53
N MET A 105 3.12 -9.02 24.02
CA MET A 105 3.69 -7.76 23.53
C MET A 105 4.14 -7.87 22.08
N THR A 106 4.70 -9.01 21.68
CA THR A 106 5.07 -9.26 20.28
C THR A 106 3.84 -9.14 19.36
N ILE A 107 2.75 -9.83 19.70
CA ILE A 107 1.52 -9.82 18.89
C ILE A 107 0.86 -8.43 18.91
N LEU A 108 0.81 -7.77 20.07
CA LEU A 108 0.22 -6.45 20.19
C LEU A 108 0.93 -5.43 19.29
N PHE A 109 2.25 -5.37 19.37
CA PHE A 109 3.04 -4.44 18.55
C PHE A 109 3.02 -4.81 17.07
N ALA A 110 3.04 -6.09 16.72
CA ALA A 110 2.88 -6.54 15.35
C ALA A 110 1.52 -6.11 14.79
N GLY A 111 0.43 -6.32 15.55
CA GLY A 111 -0.93 -5.91 15.14
C GLY A 111 -1.08 -4.39 14.98
N ILE A 112 -0.55 -3.61 15.93
CA ILE A 112 -0.54 -2.15 15.84
C ILE A 112 0.26 -1.69 14.61
N SER A 113 1.44 -2.28 14.39
CA SER A 113 2.28 -1.97 13.24
C SER A 113 1.63 -2.35 11.91
N ALA A 114 0.85 -3.45 11.87
CA ALA A 114 0.09 -3.83 10.68
C ALA A 114 -0.95 -2.76 10.32
N VAL A 115 -1.74 -2.32 11.29
CA VAL A 115 -2.79 -1.31 11.06
C VAL A 115 -2.19 0.03 10.66
N PHE A 116 -1.30 0.58 11.48
CA PHE A 116 -0.75 1.91 11.21
C PHE A 116 0.23 1.88 10.03
N GLY A 117 0.99 0.81 9.84
CA GLY A 117 1.88 0.62 8.70
C GLY A 117 1.10 0.60 7.38
N MET A 118 0.01 -0.18 7.32
CA MET A 118 -0.86 -0.23 6.15
C MET A 118 -1.48 1.15 5.85
N LEU A 119 -1.99 1.85 6.86
CA LEU A 119 -2.57 3.19 6.67
C LEU A 119 -1.51 4.18 6.18
N ALA A 120 -0.32 4.17 6.78
CA ALA A 120 0.77 5.09 6.41
C ALA A 120 1.30 4.83 5.00
N LEU A 121 1.55 3.56 4.64
CA LEU A 121 2.04 3.18 3.33
C LEU A 121 1.03 3.49 2.21
N ASN A 122 -0.27 3.39 2.50
CA ASN A 122 -1.32 3.77 1.57
C ASN A 122 -1.68 5.27 1.59
N GLY A 123 -1.00 6.09 2.41
CA GLY A 123 -1.26 7.53 2.53
C GLY A 123 -2.64 7.87 3.09
N LEU A 124 -3.24 6.97 3.89
CA LEU A 124 -4.54 7.17 4.50
C LEU A 124 -4.41 7.90 5.86
N PRO A 125 -5.40 8.75 6.24
CA PRO A 125 -6.66 9.02 5.57
C PRO A 125 -6.51 10.00 4.39
N MET A 126 -7.16 9.66 3.26
CA MET A 126 -7.21 10.51 2.06
C MET A 126 -8.67 10.85 1.76
N PRO A 127 -9.20 11.96 2.29
CA PRO A 127 -10.62 12.31 2.17
C PRO A 127 -11.05 12.68 0.74
N TYR A 128 -10.09 12.98 -0.12
CA TYR A 128 -10.33 13.33 -1.51
C TYR A 128 -9.24 12.78 -2.42
N HIS A 129 -9.65 12.22 -3.57
CA HIS A 129 -8.73 11.79 -4.62
C HIS A 129 -9.18 12.35 -5.99
N PRO A 130 -8.27 12.92 -6.80
CA PRO A 130 -8.62 13.58 -8.07
C PRO A 130 -9.35 12.72 -9.09
N VAL A 131 -9.18 11.40 -9.06
CA VAL A 131 -9.89 10.48 -9.99
C VAL A 131 -11.41 10.57 -9.89
N PHE A 132 -11.95 10.99 -8.74
CA PHE A 132 -13.38 11.20 -8.56
C PHE A 132 -13.93 12.42 -9.31
N ASN A 133 -13.07 13.28 -9.86
CA ASN A 133 -13.49 14.37 -10.76
C ASN A 133 -13.93 13.86 -12.13
N VAL A 134 -13.62 12.61 -12.48
CA VAL A 134 -14.08 11.99 -13.73
C VAL A 134 -15.46 11.37 -13.49
N PRO A 135 -16.55 11.88 -14.12
CA PRO A 135 -17.93 11.42 -13.82
C PRO A 135 -18.13 9.92 -14.04
N ARG A 136 -17.43 9.33 -15.00
CA ARG A 136 -17.53 7.89 -15.33
C ARG A 136 -16.77 7.01 -14.35
N PHE A 137 -15.88 7.55 -13.53
CA PHE A 137 -15.10 6.79 -12.56
C PHE A 137 -15.97 6.11 -11.49
N SER A 138 -17.20 6.56 -11.28
CA SER A 138 -18.16 5.87 -10.40
C SER A 138 -18.48 4.44 -10.84
N SER A 139 -18.18 4.08 -12.09
CA SER A 139 -18.32 2.72 -12.61
C SER A 139 -17.13 1.79 -12.27
N ALA A 140 -16.06 2.32 -11.71
CA ALA A 140 -14.90 1.53 -11.25
C ALA A 140 -15.26 0.50 -10.17
N SER A 141 -16.31 0.76 -9.38
CA SER A 141 -16.83 -0.16 -8.37
C SER A 141 -17.97 -1.06 -8.87
N LYS A 142 -18.29 -1.02 -10.17
CA LYS A 142 -19.41 -1.77 -10.76
C LYS A 142 -18.92 -2.75 -11.83
N ASP A 143 -18.57 -2.23 -13.00
CA ASP A 143 -18.37 -3.03 -14.19
C ASP A 143 -17.29 -2.48 -15.13
N ARG A 144 -16.53 -1.44 -14.72
CA ARG A 144 -15.55 -0.77 -15.57
C ARG A 144 -14.17 -0.85 -14.99
N PHE A 145 -13.19 -0.84 -15.90
CA PHE A 145 -11.77 -0.96 -15.61
C PHE A 145 -11.06 0.29 -16.08
N PHE A 146 -10.18 0.85 -15.26
CA PHE A 146 -9.52 2.10 -15.56
C PHE A 146 -8.02 1.99 -15.38
N LEU A 147 -7.27 2.57 -16.31
CA LEU A 147 -5.82 2.76 -16.23
C LEU A 147 -5.55 4.26 -16.26
N ILE A 148 -4.75 4.75 -15.33
CA ILE A 148 -4.31 6.14 -15.30
C ILE A 148 -2.80 6.25 -15.48
N VAL A 149 -2.37 7.23 -16.27
CA VAL A 149 -0.98 7.69 -16.33
C VAL A 149 -0.91 9.05 -15.65
N PHE A 150 -0.13 9.15 -14.59
CA PHE A 150 -0.01 10.39 -13.82
C PHE A 150 0.83 11.45 -14.56
N SER A 151 0.43 12.72 -14.42
CA SER A 151 1.19 13.85 -14.96
C SER A 151 2.59 14.01 -14.33
N SER A 152 2.81 13.40 -13.17
CA SER A 152 4.10 13.35 -12.49
C SER A 152 5.06 12.29 -13.03
N ASP A 153 4.66 11.50 -14.03
CA ASP A 153 5.56 10.56 -14.71
C ASP A 153 6.59 11.31 -15.55
N LYS A 154 7.82 10.80 -15.57
CA LYS A 154 8.92 11.42 -16.31
C LYS A 154 8.70 11.43 -17.82
N LYS A 155 7.96 10.48 -18.33
CA LYS A 155 7.64 10.31 -19.76
C LYS A 155 6.33 10.97 -20.15
N TYR A 156 5.61 11.54 -19.20
CA TYR A 156 4.32 12.15 -19.46
C TYR A 156 4.43 13.34 -20.42
N ASP A 157 3.72 13.25 -21.54
CA ASP A 157 3.45 14.35 -22.47
C ASP A 157 1.94 14.35 -22.77
N PRO A 158 1.19 15.44 -22.53
CA PRO A 158 -0.25 15.45 -22.66
C PRO A 158 -0.76 14.91 -24.02
N ALA A 159 -0.12 15.33 -25.11
CA ALA A 159 -0.54 14.90 -26.44
C ALA A 159 -0.03 13.49 -26.79
N GLY A 160 1.21 13.17 -26.46
CA GLY A 160 1.83 11.87 -26.73
C GLY A 160 1.23 10.77 -25.89
N THR A 161 1.02 11.01 -24.57
CA THR A 161 0.40 10.04 -23.66
C THR A 161 -1.06 9.75 -24.06
N ARG A 162 -1.81 10.78 -24.47
CA ARG A 162 -3.15 10.61 -24.96
C ARG A 162 -3.20 9.71 -26.21
N LYS A 163 -2.36 10.02 -27.22
CA LYS A 163 -2.27 9.20 -28.45
C LYS A 163 -1.83 7.78 -28.17
N PHE A 164 -0.91 7.59 -27.21
CA PHE A 164 -0.48 6.26 -26.78
C PHE A 164 -1.64 5.47 -26.19
N LEU A 165 -2.40 6.07 -25.27
CA LEU A 165 -3.55 5.42 -24.68
C LEU A 165 -4.66 5.16 -25.69
N GLU A 166 -4.88 6.05 -26.68
CA GLU A 166 -5.82 5.83 -27.79
C GLU A 166 -5.47 4.60 -28.62
N ALA A 167 -4.18 4.33 -28.81
CA ALA A 167 -3.72 3.14 -29.55
C ALA A 167 -3.99 1.82 -28.84
N LEU A 168 -4.28 1.83 -27.53
CA LEU A 168 -4.67 0.66 -26.73
C LEU A 168 -6.15 0.31 -26.88
N ALA A 169 -6.89 1.00 -27.77
CA ALA A 169 -8.31 0.82 -28.04
C ALA A 169 -9.21 0.88 -26.77
N PRO A 170 -9.07 1.90 -25.92
CA PRO A 170 -9.93 2.08 -24.76
C PRO A 170 -11.34 2.45 -25.21
N ARG A 171 -12.32 2.20 -24.34
CA ARG A 171 -13.70 2.65 -24.54
C ARG A 171 -13.81 4.17 -24.52
N SER A 172 -13.10 4.81 -23.62
CA SER A 172 -13.05 6.27 -23.51
C SER A 172 -11.75 6.72 -22.85
N ILE A 173 -11.36 7.97 -23.10
CA ILE A 173 -10.23 8.62 -22.45
C ILE A 173 -10.71 9.94 -21.84
N SER A 174 -10.30 10.18 -20.60
CA SER A 174 -10.64 11.39 -19.84
C SER A 174 -9.39 12.00 -19.24
N GLU A 175 -9.31 13.31 -19.27
CA GLU A 175 -8.33 14.04 -18.46
C GLU A 175 -8.85 14.10 -17.01
N VAL A 176 -7.96 13.87 -16.06
CA VAL A 176 -8.26 13.92 -14.63
C VAL A 176 -7.81 15.28 -14.10
N PRO A 177 -8.71 16.21 -13.78
CA PRO A 177 -8.33 17.48 -13.15
C PRO A 177 -7.80 17.26 -11.73
N SER A 178 -6.85 18.10 -11.29
CA SER A 178 -6.27 18.09 -9.93
C SER A 178 -7.24 18.57 -8.86
#